data_635e47c53953439b0cac7c5a8f67aa0e
#
_entry.id   635e47c53953439b0cac7c5a8f67aa0e
#
_cell.length_a   1.000
_cell.length_b   1.000
_cell.length_c   1.000
_cell.angle_alpha   90.00
_cell.angle_beta   90.00
_cell.angle_gamma   90.00
#
_symmetry.space_group_name_H-M   'P 1'
#
loop_
_entity.id
_entity.type
_entity.pdbx_description
1 polymer ?
#
loop_
_entity_poly.entity_id
_entity_poly.type
_entity_poly.pdbx_seq_one_letter_code
_entity_poly.pdbx_strand_id
1 'polypeptide(L)'
;DEAHNLLRLIDDIMQLSKLDELTHDMMEKFTLQDVAQSALARLKDKAGRLQVSLQLVDSTGGDSKLLGISSLMEEIFFNLLDNGLKYNHPGGEVTLRLSEGENKYTVSVADTGMGIPGSELPHIFERFYRVDRSRHKAIEGTGLGLSIVKHGVGFHGGSIRVVSTVGQGTEFIMKFPKPKYEAEK
;
A
#
# COMPACT_ATOMS: atom_id res chain seq x y z
N ASP A 1 -12.37 -16.88 -12.30
CA ASP A 1 -12.30 -18.33 -12.08
C ASP A 1 -12.24 -18.58 -10.56
N GLU A 2 -13.25 -19.32 -10.01
CA GLU A 2 -13.43 -19.49 -8.56
C GLU A 2 -12.19 -20.09 -7.87
N ALA A 3 -11.50 -21.02 -8.54
CA ALA A 3 -10.28 -21.63 -8.02
C ALA A 3 -9.14 -20.61 -7.82
N HIS A 4 -9.01 -19.65 -8.70
CA HIS A 4 -8.01 -18.58 -8.58
C HIS A 4 -8.32 -17.61 -7.44
N ASN A 5 -9.60 -17.32 -7.22
CA ASN A 5 -10.05 -16.51 -6.10
C ASN A 5 -9.83 -17.21 -4.76
N LEU A 6 -10.06 -18.54 -4.71
CA LEU A 6 -9.84 -19.34 -3.51
C LEU A 6 -8.35 -19.39 -3.13
N LEU A 7 -7.46 -19.61 -4.11
CA LEU A 7 -6.02 -19.59 -3.89
C LEU A 7 -5.55 -18.23 -3.32
N ARG A 8 -6.01 -17.12 -3.91
CA ARG A 8 -5.68 -15.78 -3.40
C ARG A 8 -6.20 -15.55 -1.97
N LEU A 9 -7.39 -16.05 -1.65
CA LEU A 9 -7.94 -15.97 -0.30
C LEU A 9 -7.07 -16.74 0.71
N ILE A 10 -6.58 -17.93 0.32
CA ILE A 10 -5.67 -18.73 1.13
C ILE A 10 -4.34 -17.98 1.33
N ASP A 11 -3.76 -17.41 0.27
CA ASP A 11 -2.52 -16.65 0.35
C ASP A 11 -2.66 -15.41 1.26
N ASP A 12 -3.75 -14.66 1.13
CA ASP A 12 -4.01 -13.48 1.96
C ASP A 12 -4.25 -13.86 3.44
N ILE A 13 -4.94 -14.98 3.72
CA ILE A 13 -5.13 -15.49 5.09
C ILE A 13 -3.79 -15.93 5.68
N MET A 14 -2.95 -16.62 4.89
CA MET A 14 -1.60 -17.01 5.34
C MET A 14 -0.73 -15.79 5.61
N GLN A 15 -0.83 -14.73 4.82
CA GLN A 15 -0.13 -13.47 5.07
C GLN A 15 -0.62 -12.82 6.37
N LEU A 16 -1.92 -12.79 6.62
CA LEU A 16 -2.48 -12.29 7.89
C LEU A 16 -1.99 -13.09 9.10
N SER A 17 -1.96 -14.43 9.00
CA SER A 17 -1.42 -15.29 10.07
C SER A 17 0.06 -15.01 10.34
N LYS A 18 0.85 -14.80 9.28
CA LYS A 18 2.27 -14.43 9.41
C LYS A 18 2.47 -13.08 10.09
N LEU A 19 1.53 -12.12 9.90
CA LEU A 19 1.62 -10.81 10.56
C LEU A 19 1.52 -10.91 12.09
N ASP A 20 0.74 -11.87 12.58
CA ASP A 20 0.61 -12.12 14.03
C ASP A 20 1.87 -12.80 14.64
N GLU A 21 2.72 -13.41 13.79
CA GLU A 21 3.99 -14.05 14.18
C GLU A 21 5.20 -13.11 14.06
N LEU A 22 5.02 -11.88 13.54
CA LEU A 22 6.12 -10.94 13.37
C LEU A 22 6.65 -10.47 14.73
N THR A 23 7.97 -10.56 14.89
CA THR A 23 8.68 -10.12 16.08
C THR A 23 9.67 -9.00 15.73
N HIS A 24 10.05 -8.21 16.74
CA HIS A 24 11.04 -7.13 16.58
C HIS A 24 12.41 -7.66 16.17
N ASP A 25 12.73 -8.94 16.45
CA ASP A 25 13.99 -9.58 16.06
C ASP A 25 14.14 -9.77 14.54
N MET A 26 13.03 -9.66 13.80
CA MET A 26 13.02 -9.73 12.33
C MET A 26 13.27 -8.38 11.65
N MET A 27 13.44 -7.30 12.42
CA MET A 27 13.66 -5.98 11.88
C MET A 27 15.07 -5.83 11.29
N GLU A 28 15.13 -5.26 10.10
CA GLU A 28 16.35 -4.92 9.38
C GLU A 28 16.33 -3.44 8.92
N LYS A 29 17.50 -2.92 8.56
CA LYS A 29 17.59 -1.59 7.95
C LYS A 29 17.39 -1.72 6.44
N PHE A 30 16.47 -0.96 5.88
CA PHE A 30 16.21 -0.90 4.44
C PHE A 30 15.88 0.55 4.02
N THR A 31 15.89 0.83 2.72
CA THR A 31 15.44 2.11 2.19
C THR A 31 14.03 2.02 1.65
N LEU A 32 13.21 3.05 1.90
CA LEU A 32 11.86 3.12 1.34
C LEU A 32 11.88 3.17 -0.19
N GLN A 33 12.94 3.75 -0.78
CA GLN A 33 13.13 3.83 -2.22
C GLN A 33 13.28 2.44 -2.86
N ASP A 34 14.16 1.58 -2.30
CA ASP A 34 14.38 0.23 -2.85
C ASP A 34 13.10 -0.60 -2.82
N VAL A 35 12.39 -0.53 -1.69
CA VAL A 35 11.11 -1.23 -1.51
C VAL A 35 10.05 -0.71 -2.47
N ALA A 36 9.97 0.62 -2.67
CA ALA A 36 9.04 1.22 -3.61
C ALA A 36 9.34 0.78 -5.05
N GLN A 37 10.61 0.78 -5.47
CA GLN A 37 11.02 0.32 -6.79
C GLN A 37 10.65 -1.15 -7.02
N SER A 38 10.87 -2.03 -6.01
CA SER A 38 10.48 -3.44 -6.08
C SER A 38 8.96 -3.60 -6.28
N ALA A 39 8.15 -2.91 -5.48
CA ALA A 39 6.69 -2.98 -5.60
C ALA A 39 6.19 -2.47 -6.97
N LEU A 40 6.76 -1.37 -7.49
CA LEU A 40 6.41 -0.86 -8.82
C LEU A 40 6.80 -1.85 -9.92
N ALA A 41 7.98 -2.46 -9.84
CA ALA A 41 8.46 -3.43 -10.82
C ALA A 41 7.49 -4.63 -10.96
N ARG A 42 6.96 -5.14 -9.84
CA ARG A 42 5.96 -6.23 -9.82
C ARG A 42 4.65 -5.87 -10.54
N LEU A 43 4.30 -4.59 -10.59
CA LEU A 43 3.03 -4.11 -11.15
C LEU A 43 3.13 -3.51 -12.54
N LYS A 44 4.34 -3.36 -13.09
CA LYS A 44 4.61 -2.69 -14.37
C LYS A 44 3.79 -3.28 -15.53
N ASP A 45 3.79 -4.61 -15.67
CA ASP A 45 3.06 -5.29 -16.76
C ASP A 45 1.54 -5.16 -16.59
N LYS A 46 1.06 -5.18 -15.33
CA LYS A 46 -0.36 -4.98 -15.04
C LYS A 46 -0.78 -3.56 -15.37
N ALA A 47 0.01 -2.56 -15.00
CA ALA A 47 -0.23 -1.16 -15.33
C ALA A 47 -0.31 -0.96 -16.85
N GLY A 48 0.62 -1.56 -17.61
CA GLY A 48 0.61 -1.52 -19.06
C GLY A 48 -0.66 -2.14 -19.67
N ARG A 49 -1.10 -3.31 -19.19
CA ARG A 49 -2.34 -3.94 -19.65
C ARG A 49 -3.59 -3.10 -19.35
N LEU A 50 -3.60 -2.40 -18.20
CA LEU A 50 -4.71 -1.54 -17.79
C LEU A 50 -4.63 -0.13 -18.41
N GLN A 51 -3.56 0.19 -19.12
CA GLN A 51 -3.28 1.52 -19.68
C GLN A 51 -3.28 2.61 -18.61
N VAL A 52 -2.73 2.32 -17.42
CA VAL A 52 -2.62 3.25 -16.30
C VAL A 52 -1.14 3.58 -16.11
N SER A 53 -0.81 4.88 -15.99
CA SER A 53 0.55 5.33 -15.69
C SER A 53 0.92 4.98 -14.24
N LEU A 54 2.10 4.41 -14.03
CA LEU A 54 2.61 4.06 -12.70
C LEU A 54 3.94 4.77 -12.46
N GLN A 55 4.00 5.61 -11.42
CA GLN A 55 5.12 6.51 -11.19
C GLN A 55 5.65 6.46 -9.76
N LEU A 56 6.96 6.68 -9.61
CA LEU A 56 7.63 6.95 -8.34
C LEU A 56 8.19 8.37 -8.35
N VAL A 57 7.85 9.16 -7.35
CA VAL A 57 8.41 10.49 -7.10
C VAL A 57 9.12 10.46 -5.75
N ASP A 58 10.45 10.49 -5.77
CA ASP A 58 11.27 10.46 -4.56
C ASP A 58 11.92 11.83 -4.32
N SER A 59 11.56 12.45 -3.21
CA SER A 59 12.11 13.72 -2.72
C SER A 59 13.00 13.55 -1.48
N THR A 60 13.39 12.28 -1.14
CA THR A 60 14.23 11.99 0.02
C THR A 60 15.73 11.96 -0.30
N GLY A 61 16.09 12.16 -1.57
CA GLY A 61 17.48 12.07 -2.03
C GLY A 61 18.05 10.64 -1.98
N GLY A 62 17.19 9.61 -1.83
CA GLY A 62 17.61 8.21 -1.81
C GLY A 62 18.04 7.69 -0.43
N ASP A 63 18.04 8.51 0.62
CA ASP A 63 18.49 8.09 1.98
C ASP A 63 17.31 7.90 2.97
N SER A 64 16.18 7.38 2.48
CA SER A 64 14.99 7.11 3.29
C SER A 64 15.08 5.82 4.09
N LYS A 65 16.08 5.72 4.98
CA LYS A 65 16.33 4.52 5.80
C LYS A 65 15.28 4.33 6.88
N LEU A 66 14.72 3.13 6.94
CA LEU A 66 13.78 2.70 7.96
C LEU A 66 14.30 1.43 8.66
N LEU A 67 13.87 1.23 9.90
CA LEU A 67 14.04 -0.03 10.63
C LEU A 67 12.72 -0.76 10.63
N GLY A 68 12.67 -1.99 10.12
CA GLY A 68 11.46 -2.76 10.03
C GLY A 68 11.63 -4.03 9.21
N ILE A 69 10.55 -4.54 8.65
CA ILE A 69 10.54 -5.72 7.78
C ILE A 69 10.32 -5.25 6.34
N SER A 70 11.37 -5.31 5.52
CA SER A 70 11.35 -4.81 4.13
C SER A 70 10.28 -5.49 3.29
N SER A 71 10.10 -6.81 3.43
CA SER A 71 9.08 -7.57 2.70
C SER A 71 7.65 -7.16 3.08
N LEU A 72 7.40 -6.84 4.34
CA LEU A 72 6.10 -6.32 4.78
C LEU A 72 5.85 -4.91 4.24
N MET A 73 6.88 -4.06 4.21
CA MET A 73 6.76 -2.73 3.62
C MET A 73 6.50 -2.81 2.11
N GLU A 74 7.15 -3.73 1.41
CA GLU A 74 6.87 -3.99 -0.01
C GLU A 74 5.41 -4.42 -0.23
N GLU A 75 4.88 -5.29 0.63
CA GLU A 75 3.50 -5.74 0.54
C GLU A 75 2.50 -4.60 0.81
N ILE A 76 2.81 -3.68 1.74
CA ILE A 76 2.02 -2.45 1.95
C ILE A 76 1.95 -1.64 0.65
N PHE A 77 3.08 -1.36 0.03
CA PHE A 77 3.12 -0.58 -1.20
C PHE A 77 2.44 -1.31 -2.35
N PHE A 78 2.69 -2.60 -2.49
CA PHE A 78 2.05 -3.44 -3.51
C PHE A 78 0.52 -3.38 -3.39
N ASN A 79 -0.05 -3.57 -2.19
CA ASN A 79 -1.50 -3.55 -1.98
C ASN A 79 -2.13 -2.18 -2.33
N LEU A 80 -1.48 -1.08 -1.96
CA LEU A 80 -1.98 0.26 -2.28
C LEU A 80 -1.88 0.57 -3.77
N LEU A 81 -0.75 0.27 -4.40
CA LEU A 81 -0.54 0.45 -5.83
C LEU A 81 -1.49 -0.43 -6.66
N ASP A 82 -1.65 -1.70 -6.27
CA ASP A 82 -2.55 -2.64 -6.94
C ASP A 82 -4.01 -2.19 -6.87
N ASN A 83 -4.43 -1.66 -5.72
CA ASN A 83 -5.74 -1.04 -5.58
C ASN A 83 -5.89 0.19 -6.49
N GLY A 84 -4.90 1.08 -6.51
CA GLY A 84 -4.88 2.24 -7.39
C GLY A 84 -5.01 1.88 -8.88
N LEU A 85 -4.39 0.77 -9.30
CA LEU A 85 -4.52 0.23 -10.66
C LEU A 85 -5.89 -0.39 -10.91
N LYS A 86 -6.39 -1.21 -9.99
CA LYS A 86 -7.67 -1.95 -10.13
C LYS A 86 -8.88 -1.03 -10.24
N TYR A 87 -8.88 0.06 -9.49
CA TYR A 87 -10.00 0.98 -9.40
C TYR A 87 -9.81 2.24 -10.26
N ASN A 88 -8.84 2.19 -11.18
CA ASN A 88 -8.57 3.27 -12.13
C ASN A 88 -9.28 3.03 -13.48
N HIS A 89 -9.11 3.97 -14.38
CA HIS A 89 -9.58 3.94 -15.76
C HIS A 89 -8.40 4.01 -16.73
N PRO A 90 -8.55 3.54 -17.98
CA PRO A 90 -7.53 3.72 -19.02
C PRO A 90 -7.16 5.22 -19.18
N GLY A 91 -5.86 5.50 -19.26
CA GLY A 91 -5.32 6.86 -19.29
C GLY A 91 -5.18 7.52 -17.92
N GLY A 92 -5.56 6.82 -16.82
CA GLY A 92 -5.34 7.29 -15.46
C GLY A 92 -3.91 7.11 -14.97
N GLU A 93 -3.67 7.53 -13.73
CA GLU A 93 -2.35 7.54 -13.10
C GLU A 93 -2.40 6.97 -11.68
N VAL A 94 -1.32 6.29 -11.27
CA VAL A 94 -1.03 5.92 -9.88
C VAL A 94 0.38 6.38 -9.57
N THR A 95 0.52 7.19 -8.53
CA THR A 95 1.81 7.77 -8.14
C THR A 95 2.13 7.43 -6.68
N LEU A 96 3.29 6.79 -6.44
CA LEU A 96 3.89 6.66 -5.13
C LEU A 96 4.86 7.82 -4.91
N ARG A 97 4.68 8.58 -3.82
CA ARG A 97 5.57 9.69 -3.45
C ARG A 97 6.25 9.40 -2.13
N LEU A 98 7.56 9.62 -2.11
CA LEU A 98 8.38 9.59 -0.90
C LEU A 98 8.83 11.02 -0.58
N SER A 99 8.65 11.44 0.64
CA SER A 99 9.14 12.74 1.11
C SER A 99 9.67 12.65 2.52
N GLU A 100 10.60 13.54 2.84
CA GLU A 100 11.27 13.59 4.12
C GLU A 100 10.83 14.83 4.89
N GLY A 101 10.39 14.62 6.14
CA GLY A 101 10.18 15.67 7.11
C GLY A 101 11.25 15.62 8.20
N GLU A 102 11.17 16.49 9.17
CA GLU A 102 12.15 16.61 10.25
C GLU A 102 12.32 15.28 11.03
N ASN A 103 11.23 14.69 11.50
CA ASN A 103 11.25 13.48 12.34
C ASN A 103 10.53 12.28 11.70
N LYS A 104 10.03 12.40 10.49
CA LYS A 104 9.22 11.37 9.84
C LYS A 104 9.46 11.36 8.33
N TYR A 105 9.37 10.16 7.74
CA TYR A 105 9.12 10.00 6.33
C TYR A 105 7.63 10.02 6.06
N THR A 106 7.21 10.66 4.98
CA THR A 106 5.85 10.61 4.48
C THR A 106 5.85 9.85 3.16
N VAL A 107 5.01 8.83 3.08
CA VAL A 107 4.78 8.06 1.87
C VAL A 107 3.33 8.25 1.48
N SER A 108 3.06 8.68 0.24
CA SER A 108 1.69 8.69 -0.27
C SER A 108 1.56 7.88 -1.55
N VAL A 109 0.41 7.22 -1.68
CA VAL A 109 -0.01 6.54 -2.90
C VAL A 109 -1.31 7.20 -3.35
N ALA A 110 -1.25 7.90 -4.47
CA ALA A 110 -2.37 8.62 -5.05
C ALA A 110 -2.77 8.00 -6.40
N ASP A 111 -4.05 7.85 -6.64
CA ASP A 111 -4.63 7.44 -7.90
C ASP A 111 -5.65 8.45 -8.42
N THR A 112 -5.90 8.42 -9.72
CA THR A 112 -6.94 9.22 -10.40
C THR A 112 -8.19 8.40 -10.72
N GLY A 113 -8.43 7.34 -9.96
CA GLY A 113 -9.50 6.39 -10.20
C GLY A 113 -10.88 6.87 -9.76
N MET A 114 -11.78 5.91 -9.55
CA MET A 114 -13.19 6.20 -9.24
C MET A 114 -13.42 6.86 -7.88
N GLY A 115 -12.45 6.84 -6.98
CA GLY A 115 -12.60 7.34 -5.61
C GLY A 115 -13.49 6.46 -4.74
N ILE A 116 -13.57 6.80 -3.45
CA ILE A 116 -14.30 6.07 -2.41
C ILE A 116 -15.35 7.01 -1.82
N PRO A 117 -16.62 6.59 -1.72
CA PRO A 117 -17.65 7.38 -1.04
C PRO A 117 -17.28 7.64 0.43
N GLY A 118 -17.57 8.85 0.92
CA GLY A 118 -17.23 9.22 2.29
C GLY A 118 -17.84 8.32 3.37
N SER A 119 -19.03 7.75 3.11
CA SER A 119 -19.68 6.76 4.00
C SER A 119 -18.88 5.46 4.18
N GLU A 120 -18.07 5.11 3.18
CA GLU A 120 -17.30 3.86 3.15
C GLU A 120 -15.92 4.00 3.83
N LEU A 121 -15.37 5.23 3.87
CA LEU A 121 -14.02 5.48 4.40
C LEU A 121 -13.75 4.93 5.80
N PRO A 122 -14.69 4.93 6.75
CA PRO A 122 -14.48 4.32 8.07
C PRO A 122 -14.25 2.82 8.03
N HIS A 123 -14.77 2.14 7.01
CA HIS A 123 -14.84 0.68 6.91
C HIS A 123 -13.78 0.05 6.02
N ILE A 124 -13.13 0.81 5.13
CA ILE A 124 -12.21 0.26 4.11
C ILE A 124 -11.04 -0.55 4.68
N PHE A 125 -10.68 -0.35 5.94
CA PHE A 125 -9.61 -1.10 6.61
C PHE A 125 -10.11 -2.32 7.39
N GLU A 126 -11.41 -2.59 7.39
CA GLU A 126 -11.98 -3.79 8.00
C GLU A 126 -11.67 -5.02 7.14
N ARG A 127 -11.44 -6.16 7.80
CA ARG A 127 -11.15 -7.41 7.10
C ARG A 127 -12.37 -7.84 6.28
N PHE A 128 -12.14 -8.30 5.03
CA PHE A 128 -13.16 -8.75 4.08
C PHE A 128 -14.14 -7.67 3.62
N TYR A 129 -13.90 -6.40 4.01
CA TYR A 129 -14.75 -5.30 3.58
C TYR A 129 -14.51 -4.93 2.10
N ARG A 130 -15.58 -4.67 1.39
CA ARG A 130 -15.56 -4.24 -0.02
C ARG A 130 -16.69 -3.25 -0.27
N VAL A 131 -16.33 -2.10 -0.83
CA VAL A 131 -17.31 -1.13 -1.33
C VAL A 131 -18.07 -1.78 -2.49
N ASP A 132 -19.36 -2.07 -2.28
CA ASP A 132 -20.30 -2.58 -3.27
C ASP A 132 -19.96 -3.92 -3.95
N ARG A 133 -20.44 -5.03 -3.36
CA ARG A 133 -20.36 -6.39 -3.97
C ARG A 133 -21.16 -6.54 -5.26
N SER A 134 -22.10 -5.63 -5.56
CA SER A 134 -23.08 -5.79 -6.64
C SER A 134 -22.71 -5.05 -7.93
N ARG A 135 -22.05 -3.90 -7.85
CA ARG A 135 -21.75 -3.04 -9.01
C ARG A 135 -20.46 -3.39 -9.74
N HIS A 136 -19.51 -4.07 -9.09
CA HIS A 136 -18.20 -4.37 -9.66
C HIS A 136 -17.85 -5.86 -9.55
N LYS A 137 -18.76 -6.75 -9.98
CA LYS A 137 -18.48 -8.21 -10.05
C LYS A 137 -17.22 -8.56 -10.86
N ALA A 138 -16.74 -7.64 -11.70
CA ALA A 138 -15.54 -7.81 -12.51
C ALA A 138 -14.23 -7.46 -11.78
N ILE A 139 -14.28 -6.73 -10.65
CA ILE A 139 -13.06 -6.35 -9.92
C ILE A 139 -12.81 -7.41 -8.85
N GLU A 140 -11.80 -8.23 -9.10
CA GLU A 140 -11.37 -9.29 -8.18
C GLU A 140 -10.68 -8.72 -6.95
N GLY A 141 -10.98 -9.24 -5.75
CA GLY A 141 -10.30 -8.89 -4.51
C GLY A 141 -10.91 -9.59 -3.30
N THR A 142 -10.08 -9.90 -2.32
CA THR A 142 -10.44 -10.63 -1.09
C THR A 142 -10.99 -9.70 0.00
N GLY A 143 -10.69 -8.40 -0.07
CA GLY A 143 -11.01 -7.44 0.99
C GLY A 143 -10.01 -7.47 2.16
N LEU A 144 -8.85 -8.10 1.98
CA LEU A 144 -7.83 -8.22 3.02
C LEU A 144 -6.67 -7.23 2.83
N GLY A 145 -6.39 -6.77 1.60
CA GLY A 145 -5.23 -5.94 1.29
C GLY A 145 -5.12 -4.67 2.14
N LEU A 146 -6.19 -3.91 2.32
CA LEU A 146 -6.15 -2.68 3.14
C LEU A 146 -6.03 -2.97 4.65
N SER A 147 -6.54 -4.10 5.13
CA SER A 147 -6.34 -4.51 6.52
C SER A 147 -4.87 -4.91 6.79
N ILE A 148 -4.21 -5.56 5.82
CA ILE A 148 -2.77 -5.84 5.84
C ILE A 148 -1.98 -4.52 5.88
N VAL A 149 -2.34 -3.56 5.03
CA VAL A 149 -1.73 -2.22 5.02
C VAL A 149 -1.81 -1.55 6.39
N LYS A 150 -3.01 -1.48 6.99
CA LYS A 150 -3.20 -0.85 8.31
C LYS A 150 -2.37 -1.52 9.40
N HIS A 151 -2.35 -2.85 9.43
CA HIS A 151 -1.57 -3.62 10.39
C HIS A 151 -0.07 -3.41 10.18
N GLY A 152 0.42 -3.54 8.96
CA GLY A 152 1.84 -3.38 8.63
C GLY A 152 2.36 -1.96 8.89
N VAL A 153 1.56 -0.92 8.59
CA VAL A 153 1.91 0.46 8.95
C VAL A 153 2.03 0.62 10.48
N GLY A 154 1.08 0.05 11.23
CA GLY A 154 1.13 0.05 12.71
C GLY A 154 2.34 -0.70 13.25
N PHE A 155 2.70 -1.86 12.69
CA PHE A 155 3.89 -2.63 13.07
C PHE A 155 5.18 -1.80 12.95
N HIS A 156 5.29 -0.96 11.92
CA HIS A 156 6.42 -0.03 11.72
C HIS A 156 6.30 1.27 12.55
N GLY A 157 5.39 1.34 13.53
CA GLY A 157 5.16 2.54 14.34
C GLY A 157 4.60 3.73 13.55
N GLY A 158 4.06 3.47 12.37
CA GLY A 158 3.52 4.48 11.48
C GLY A 158 2.05 4.79 11.74
N SER A 159 1.54 5.75 10.98
CA SER A 159 0.13 6.10 10.89
C SER A 159 -0.31 6.20 9.44
N ILE A 160 -1.58 5.87 9.16
CA ILE A 160 -2.16 5.97 7.82
C ILE A 160 -3.46 6.79 7.88
N ARG A 161 -3.66 7.62 6.87
CA ARG A 161 -4.93 8.30 6.59
C ARG A 161 -5.27 8.19 5.12
N VAL A 162 -6.54 8.36 4.79
CA VAL A 162 -7.06 8.33 3.43
C VAL A 162 -7.80 9.63 3.14
N VAL A 163 -7.61 10.15 1.93
CA VAL A 163 -8.39 11.26 1.36
C VAL A 163 -8.92 10.76 0.03
N SER A 164 -10.23 10.85 -0.18
CA SER A 164 -10.83 10.38 -1.41
C SER A 164 -12.04 11.22 -1.79
N THR A 165 -12.22 11.41 -3.09
CA THR A 165 -13.37 12.07 -3.69
C THR A 165 -13.86 11.23 -4.86
N VAL A 166 -15.14 10.88 -4.85
CA VAL A 166 -15.76 10.10 -5.94
C VAL A 166 -15.54 10.80 -7.28
N GLY A 167 -15.04 10.07 -8.26
CA GLY A 167 -14.73 10.57 -9.60
C GLY A 167 -13.42 11.35 -9.74
N GLN A 168 -12.64 11.53 -8.65
CA GLN A 168 -11.36 12.24 -8.68
C GLN A 168 -10.18 11.36 -8.26
N GLY A 169 -10.43 10.27 -7.52
CA GLY A 169 -9.43 9.34 -7.06
C GLY A 169 -9.26 9.28 -5.55
N THR A 170 -8.21 8.59 -5.13
CA THR A 170 -7.90 8.32 -3.72
C THR A 170 -6.43 8.58 -3.44
N GLU A 171 -6.12 9.14 -2.28
CA GLU A 171 -4.76 9.25 -1.76
C GLU A 171 -4.68 8.63 -0.37
N PHE A 172 -3.83 7.61 -0.23
CA PHE A 172 -3.42 7.04 1.05
C PHE A 172 -2.12 7.70 1.48
N ILE A 173 -2.08 8.23 2.70
CA ILE A 173 -0.93 8.97 3.23
C ILE A 173 -0.47 8.28 4.50
N MET A 174 0.75 7.77 4.46
CA MET A 174 1.41 7.09 5.57
C MET A 174 2.54 7.96 6.12
N LYS A 175 2.75 7.91 7.44
CA LYS A 175 3.87 8.59 8.09
C LYS A 175 4.61 7.59 8.96
N PHE A 176 5.91 7.47 8.77
CA PHE A 176 6.78 6.58 9.52
C PHE A 176 7.80 7.40 10.32
N PRO A 177 8.02 7.11 11.62
CA PRO A 177 9.04 7.78 12.39
C PRO A 177 10.43 7.42 11.82
N LYS A 178 11.31 8.41 11.74
CA LYS A 178 12.71 8.15 11.43
C LYS A 178 13.35 7.35 12.56
N PRO A 179 14.19 6.35 12.24
CA PRO A 179 14.93 5.65 13.29
C PRO A 179 15.78 6.66 14.06
N LYS A 180 15.70 6.60 15.38
CA LYS A 180 16.66 7.32 16.23
C LYS A 180 17.99 6.56 16.13
N TYR A 181 18.91 7.07 15.32
CA TYR A 181 20.27 6.58 15.36
C TYR A 181 20.87 7.06 16.69
N GLU A 182 21.15 6.13 17.61
CA GLU A 182 22.11 6.42 18.66
C GLU A 182 23.43 6.73 17.94
N ALA A 183 23.96 7.93 18.17
CA ALA A 183 25.28 8.27 17.67
C ALA A 183 26.24 7.21 18.20
N GLU A 184 26.86 6.44 17.31
CA GLU A 184 27.93 5.52 17.70
C GLU A 184 28.95 6.34 18.47
N LYS A 185 29.11 5.99 19.77
CA LYS A 185 30.14 6.54 20.65
C LYS A 185 31.46 5.88 20.36
#